data_a3e8d8262290f92d44eb9c83f5acc195
#
_entry.id   a3e8d8262290f92d44eb9c83f5acc195
#
_cell.length_a   1.000
_cell.length_b   1.000
_cell.length_c   1.000
_cell.angle_alpha   90.00
_cell.angle_beta   90.00
_cell.angle_gamma   90.00
#
_symmetry.space_group_name_H-M   'P 1'
#
loop_
_entity.id
_entity.type
_entity.pdbx_description
1 polymer ?
#
loop_
_entity_poly.entity_id
_entity_poly.type
_entity_poly.pdbx_seq_one_letter_code
_entity_poly.pdbx_strand_id
1 'polypeptide(L)'
;MSRVTANDVAKAAGVSRTTVSLVLNDVANARIPNETRNKIFEIAKKLNYQPNQFAQGLKTNRSKTIAFILPSISNPFYPYVAQGIEEVALAHGYTVFICNTYRNIDEERRYLMALSQRQVDGIILTGSFQSRELLMEFLERGVALTTFTRYNDLPQADQVIVDNVHGGFLATKHLLDLGHKRIAFLAGPMVYQSRVDRVEGYKKAHGDYGLKVDESLVLASDSESEHHDQTYDLYNGYNLAKQLVKQGLGATAAVVINDMTALGAMKGFREEGIRIPEDISLVGYDNIPMAGIVEPGLTTIDQPKFERGKAAAELLIKRLEEPENKERRSITFMPSLITRDSCRRLS
;
A
#
# COMPACT_ATOMS: atom_id res chain seq x y z
N MET A 1 -22.77 6.72 33.78
CA MET A 1 -21.63 6.85 34.71
C MET A 1 -20.67 7.89 34.14
N SER A 2 -20.26 8.89 34.92
CA SER A 2 -19.27 9.89 34.47
C SER A 2 -17.89 9.23 34.28
N ARG A 3 -17.19 9.59 33.20
CA ARG A 3 -15.87 9.07 32.91
C ARG A 3 -14.90 9.54 34.00
N VAL A 4 -14.14 8.61 34.59
CA VAL A 4 -13.09 8.93 35.58
C VAL A 4 -12.07 9.87 34.97
N THR A 5 -11.64 10.89 35.68
CA THR A 5 -10.72 11.94 35.24
C THR A 5 -9.36 11.86 35.97
N ALA A 6 -8.35 12.56 35.45
CA ALA A 6 -7.07 12.71 36.13
C ALA A 6 -7.22 13.38 37.52
N ASN A 7 -8.25 14.20 37.71
CA ASN A 7 -8.56 14.82 39.01
C ASN A 7 -9.03 13.78 40.04
N ASP A 8 -9.79 12.78 39.63
CA ASP A 8 -10.27 11.73 40.52
C ASP A 8 -9.11 10.85 41.00
N VAL A 9 -8.17 10.54 40.09
CA VAL A 9 -6.91 9.83 40.42
C VAL A 9 -6.05 10.68 41.36
N ALA A 10 -5.90 11.97 41.08
CA ALA A 10 -5.14 12.89 41.92
C ALA A 10 -5.68 12.99 43.34
N LYS A 11 -7.01 13.13 43.46
CA LYS A 11 -7.72 13.16 44.75
C LYS A 11 -7.51 11.86 45.53
N ALA A 12 -7.67 10.70 44.88
CA ALA A 12 -7.51 9.41 45.51
C ALA A 12 -6.06 9.11 45.91
N ALA A 13 -5.06 9.60 45.14
CA ALA A 13 -3.64 9.43 45.40
C ALA A 13 -3.09 10.45 46.44
N GLY A 14 -3.83 11.54 46.70
CA GLY A 14 -3.37 12.64 47.58
C GLY A 14 -2.24 13.48 46.95
N VAL A 15 -2.27 13.64 45.61
CA VAL A 15 -1.26 14.39 44.88
C VAL A 15 -1.92 15.40 43.94
N SER A 16 -1.12 16.28 43.31
CA SER A 16 -1.64 17.20 42.30
C SER A 16 -1.98 16.50 40.97
N ARG A 17 -2.93 17.06 40.20
CA ARG A 17 -3.24 16.61 38.84
C ARG A 17 -1.96 16.60 37.95
N THR A 18 -1.09 17.58 38.15
CA THR A 18 0.19 17.68 37.44
C THR A 18 1.08 16.48 37.76
N THR A 19 1.17 16.07 39.03
CA THR A 19 1.93 14.89 39.45
C THR A 19 1.40 13.62 38.81
N VAL A 20 0.07 13.42 38.79
CA VAL A 20 -0.59 12.30 38.07
C VAL A 20 -0.22 12.30 36.59
N SER A 21 -0.30 13.47 35.95
CA SER A 21 0.04 13.61 34.52
C SER A 21 1.51 13.28 34.25
N LEU A 22 2.44 13.73 35.11
CA LEU A 22 3.87 13.47 34.96
C LEU A 22 4.20 11.97 35.11
N VAL A 23 3.53 11.29 36.05
CA VAL A 23 3.75 9.86 36.32
C VAL A 23 3.15 9.00 35.22
N LEU A 24 1.89 9.23 34.85
CA LEU A 24 1.23 8.39 33.85
C LEU A 24 1.70 8.61 32.41
N ASN A 25 2.42 9.71 32.15
CA ASN A 25 3.07 10.00 30.88
C ASN A 25 4.58 9.69 30.89
N ASP A 26 5.07 9.06 31.93
CA ASP A 26 6.47 8.65 32.12
C ASP A 26 7.51 9.74 31.74
N VAL A 27 7.28 10.96 32.22
CA VAL A 27 8.18 12.08 31.94
C VAL A 27 9.53 11.82 32.64
N ALA A 28 10.57 11.51 31.86
CA ALA A 28 11.88 11.01 32.32
C ALA A 28 12.58 11.90 33.38
N ASN A 29 12.34 13.22 33.35
CA ASN A 29 12.98 14.18 34.26
C ASN A 29 12.10 14.59 35.46
N ALA A 30 10.96 13.96 35.66
CA ALA A 30 10.11 14.25 36.82
C ALA A 30 10.67 13.58 38.06
N ARG A 31 11.23 14.39 38.98
CA ARG A 31 11.75 13.92 40.28
C ARG A 31 10.60 13.52 41.22
N ILE A 32 9.92 12.40 40.91
CA ILE A 32 8.83 11.86 41.72
C ILE A 32 9.29 10.55 42.34
N PRO A 33 9.18 10.38 43.69
CA PRO A 33 9.55 9.16 44.36
C PRO A 33 8.86 7.92 43.80
N ASN A 34 9.56 6.79 43.74
CA ASN A 34 8.99 5.53 43.19
C ASN A 34 7.77 5.06 43.96
N GLU A 35 7.69 5.28 45.26
CA GLU A 35 6.48 4.99 46.05
C GLU A 35 5.25 5.76 45.54
N THR A 36 5.44 7.06 45.27
CA THR A 36 4.35 7.91 44.72
C THR A 36 3.97 7.47 43.29
N ARG A 37 4.94 7.09 42.47
CA ARG A 37 4.68 6.54 41.13
C ARG A 37 3.83 5.27 41.23
N ASN A 38 4.25 4.30 42.02
CA ASN A 38 3.54 3.04 42.19
C ASN A 38 2.11 3.26 42.72
N LYS A 39 1.94 4.13 43.72
CA LYS A 39 0.63 4.50 44.26
C LYS A 39 -0.31 5.06 43.17
N ILE A 40 0.19 5.94 42.31
CA ILE A 40 -0.59 6.53 41.22
C ILE A 40 -1.02 5.47 40.21
N PHE A 41 -0.09 4.56 39.81
CA PHE A 41 -0.41 3.46 38.88
C PHE A 41 -1.47 2.52 39.44
N GLU A 42 -1.36 2.14 40.73
CA GLU A 42 -2.34 1.28 41.40
C GLU A 42 -3.74 1.94 41.46
N ILE A 43 -3.82 3.22 41.81
CA ILE A 43 -5.05 3.96 41.89
C ILE A 43 -5.66 4.14 40.50
N ALA A 44 -4.86 4.49 39.49
CA ALA A 44 -5.33 4.60 38.12
C ALA A 44 -5.93 3.26 37.64
N LYS A 45 -5.27 2.14 37.94
CA LYS A 45 -5.77 0.78 37.64
C LYS A 45 -7.06 0.45 38.38
N LYS A 46 -7.15 0.75 39.68
CA LYS A 46 -8.36 0.53 40.50
C LYS A 46 -9.58 1.34 40.00
N LEU A 47 -9.34 2.56 39.56
CA LEU A 47 -10.35 3.45 39.02
C LEU A 47 -10.64 3.21 37.54
N ASN A 48 -9.96 2.26 36.90
CA ASN A 48 -10.01 2.03 35.46
C ASN A 48 -9.78 3.34 34.65
N TYR A 49 -8.89 4.19 35.15
CA TYR A 49 -8.52 5.44 34.52
C TYR A 49 -7.50 5.20 33.41
N GLN A 50 -7.80 5.68 32.23
CA GLN A 50 -6.86 5.75 31.11
C GLN A 50 -6.57 7.21 30.77
N PRO A 51 -5.30 7.59 30.64
CA PRO A 51 -4.93 8.93 30.17
C PRO A 51 -5.63 9.26 28.86
N ASN A 52 -6.20 10.46 28.77
CA ASN A 52 -6.84 10.88 27.54
C ASN A 52 -5.78 11.32 26.53
N GLN A 53 -5.55 10.52 25.50
CA GLN A 53 -4.59 10.82 24.44
C GLN A 53 -4.88 12.14 23.71
N PHE A 54 -6.17 12.52 23.56
CA PHE A 54 -6.53 13.83 23.01
C PHE A 54 -6.04 15.00 23.87
N ALA A 55 -6.13 14.85 25.21
CA ALA A 55 -5.62 15.88 26.13
C ALA A 55 -4.07 15.95 26.14
N GLN A 56 -3.40 14.85 25.83
CA GLN A 56 -1.95 14.81 25.65
C GLN A 56 -1.55 15.44 24.31
N GLY A 57 -2.28 15.13 23.25
CA GLY A 57 -2.09 15.68 21.91
C GLY A 57 -2.19 17.20 21.89
N LEU A 58 -3.16 17.77 22.61
CA LEU A 58 -3.31 19.24 22.76
C LEU A 58 -2.08 19.90 23.41
N LYS A 59 -1.33 19.19 24.25
CA LYS A 59 -0.13 19.71 24.93
C LYS A 59 1.12 19.58 24.07
N THR A 60 1.20 18.52 23.23
CA THR A 60 2.35 18.20 22.39
C THR A 60 2.16 18.64 20.95
N ASN A 61 0.96 19.07 20.57
CA ASN A 61 0.50 19.31 19.20
C ASN A 61 0.72 18.06 18.28
N ARG A 62 0.62 16.84 18.87
CA ARG A 62 0.79 15.56 18.18
C ARG A 62 -0.31 14.60 18.61
N SER A 63 -1.02 14.04 17.64
CA SER A 63 -2.08 13.04 17.88
C SER A 63 -1.53 11.63 18.11
N LYS A 64 -0.27 11.40 17.78
CA LYS A 64 0.36 10.07 17.71
C LYS A 64 -0.42 9.11 16.82
N THR A 65 -1.00 9.65 15.76
CA THR A 65 -1.81 8.90 14.79
C THR A 65 -1.31 9.19 13.39
N ILE A 66 -1.12 8.14 12.61
CA ILE A 66 -0.85 8.21 11.17
C ILE A 66 -1.93 7.44 10.42
N ALA A 67 -2.17 7.81 9.17
CA ALA A 67 -3.12 7.13 8.32
C ALA A 67 -2.41 6.41 7.18
N PHE A 68 -2.87 5.21 6.86
CA PHE A 68 -2.50 4.49 5.66
C PHE A 68 -3.71 4.41 4.73
N ILE A 69 -3.68 5.15 3.62
CA ILE A 69 -4.75 5.18 2.63
C ILE A 69 -4.39 4.25 1.47
N LEU A 70 -5.28 3.31 1.18
CA LEU A 70 -5.07 2.26 0.19
C LEU A 70 -6.32 2.04 -0.68
N PRO A 71 -6.16 1.54 -1.92
CA PRO A 71 -7.27 1.37 -2.86
C PRO A 71 -8.12 0.12 -2.58
N SER A 72 -7.56 -0.94 -2.00
CA SER A 72 -8.33 -2.15 -1.71
C SER A 72 -7.64 -3.06 -0.70
N ILE A 73 -8.26 -3.26 0.46
CA ILE A 73 -7.78 -4.20 1.47
C ILE A 73 -7.93 -5.67 1.04
N SER A 74 -8.73 -5.94 0.02
CA SER A 74 -8.96 -7.30 -0.51
C SER A 74 -7.79 -7.82 -1.35
N ASN A 75 -6.91 -6.93 -1.84
CA ASN A 75 -5.67 -7.36 -2.49
C ASN A 75 -4.61 -7.60 -1.41
N PRO A 76 -4.12 -8.83 -1.23
CA PRO A 76 -3.15 -9.19 -0.18
C PRO A 76 -1.83 -8.40 -0.21
N PHE A 77 -1.52 -7.76 -1.33
CA PHE A 77 -0.37 -6.85 -1.42
C PHE A 77 -0.42 -5.77 -0.31
N TYR A 78 -1.57 -5.11 -0.14
CA TYR A 78 -1.69 -3.99 0.81
C TYR A 78 -1.63 -4.38 2.29
N PRO A 79 -2.24 -5.49 2.76
CA PRO A 79 -2.05 -5.98 4.12
C PRO A 79 -0.59 -6.23 4.49
N TYR A 80 0.26 -6.74 3.59
CA TYR A 80 1.69 -6.91 3.87
C TYR A 80 2.44 -5.57 3.98
N VAL A 81 2.06 -4.59 3.17
CA VAL A 81 2.57 -3.21 3.31
C VAL A 81 2.14 -2.63 4.66
N ALA A 82 0.86 -2.82 5.04
CA ALA A 82 0.32 -2.34 6.31
C ALA A 82 1.05 -2.92 7.52
N GLN A 83 1.41 -4.21 7.48
CA GLN A 83 2.20 -4.85 8.54
C GLN A 83 3.57 -4.17 8.72
N GLY A 84 4.26 -3.86 7.62
CA GLY A 84 5.54 -3.13 7.70
C GLY A 84 5.37 -1.72 8.27
N ILE A 85 4.31 -1.01 7.89
CA ILE A 85 3.98 0.31 8.42
C ILE A 85 3.69 0.21 9.93
N GLU A 86 2.88 -0.76 10.34
CA GLU A 86 2.45 -0.94 11.72
C GLU A 86 3.63 -1.27 12.65
N GLU A 87 4.55 -2.14 12.22
CA GLU A 87 5.75 -2.48 13.00
C GLU A 87 6.55 -1.24 13.38
N VAL A 88 6.85 -0.38 12.40
CA VAL A 88 7.62 0.84 12.63
C VAL A 88 6.80 1.87 13.43
N ALA A 89 5.53 2.05 13.10
CA ALA A 89 4.66 2.98 13.80
C ALA A 89 4.54 2.64 15.29
N LEU A 90 4.32 1.37 15.61
CA LEU A 90 4.22 0.88 17.00
C LEU A 90 5.51 1.14 17.78
N ALA A 91 6.68 0.88 17.20
CA ALA A 91 7.98 1.12 17.82
C ALA A 91 8.19 2.60 18.19
N HIS A 92 7.53 3.54 17.47
CA HIS A 92 7.59 4.98 17.74
C HIS A 92 6.34 5.53 18.46
N GLY A 93 5.47 4.64 18.96
CA GLY A 93 4.27 5.00 19.73
C GLY A 93 3.17 5.63 18.90
N TYR A 94 3.10 5.32 17.60
CA TYR A 94 2.02 5.74 16.70
C TYR A 94 0.98 4.66 16.52
N THR A 95 -0.28 5.08 16.39
CA THR A 95 -1.40 4.24 15.95
C THR A 95 -1.63 4.44 14.46
N VAL A 96 -1.86 3.35 13.72
CA VAL A 96 -2.15 3.40 12.28
C VAL A 96 -3.65 3.26 12.03
N PHE A 97 -4.25 4.24 11.31
CA PHE A 97 -5.59 4.12 10.77
C PHE A 97 -5.50 3.64 9.31
N ILE A 98 -6.15 2.52 9.03
CA ILE A 98 -6.27 2.00 7.66
C ILE A 98 -7.54 2.58 7.03
N CYS A 99 -7.38 3.28 5.89
CA CYS A 99 -8.43 3.92 5.13
C CYS A 99 -8.53 3.26 3.75
N ASN A 100 -9.56 2.43 3.55
CA ASN A 100 -9.80 1.72 2.30
C ASN A 100 -10.72 2.54 1.38
N THR A 101 -10.21 3.05 0.27
CA THR A 101 -10.96 3.95 -0.62
C THR A 101 -11.82 3.23 -1.65
N TYR A 102 -11.67 1.92 -1.80
CA TYR A 102 -12.34 1.14 -2.86
C TYR A 102 -12.12 1.72 -4.28
N ARG A 103 -11.01 2.40 -4.51
CA ARG A 103 -10.71 3.14 -5.76
C ARG A 103 -11.74 4.24 -6.09
N ASN A 104 -12.48 4.70 -5.09
CA ASN A 104 -13.54 5.70 -5.22
C ASN A 104 -13.05 7.06 -4.71
N ILE A 105 -13.18 8.10 -5.55
CA ILE A 105 -12.73 9.47 -5.23
C ILE A 105 -13.55 10.09 -4.09
N ASP A 106 -14.84 9.77 -3.98
CA ASP A 106 -15.69 10.32 -2.92
C ASP A 106 -15.31 9.72 -1.56
N GLU A 107 -14.96 8.41 -1.52
CA GLU A 107 -14.43 7.75 -0.34
C GLU A 107 -13.05 8.32 0.03
N GLU A 108 -12.18 8.56 -0.95
CA GLU A 108 -10.88 9.22 -0.73
C GLU A 108 -11.07 10.58 -0.06
N ARG A 109 -11.92 11.43 -0.61
CA ARG A 109 -12.25 12.74 -0.06
C ARG A 109 -12.84 12.64 1.33
N ARG A 110 -13.78 11.72 1.54
CA ARG A 110 -14.41 11.47 2.84
C ARG A 110 -13.37 11.12 3.91
N TYR A 111 -12.43 10.22 3.60
CA TYR A 111 -11.35 9.88 4.51
C TYR A 111 -10.41 11.06 4.76
N LEU A 112 -9.98 11.78 3.73
CA LEU A 112 -9.11 12.94 3.91
C LEU A 112 -9.77 14.01 4.80
N MET A 113 -11.04 14.32 4.60
CA MET A 113 -11.78 15.25 5.48
C MET A 113 -11.85 14.75 6.93
N ALA A 114 -12.15 13.47 7.14
CA ALA A 114 -12.20 12.87 8.48
C ALA A 114 -10.82 12.88 9.17
N LEU A 115 -9.74 12.62 8.44
CA LEU A 115 -8.36 12.65 8.93
C LEU A 115 -7.92 14.08 9.29
N SER A 116 -8.34 15.09 8.51
CA SER A 116 -8.13 16.49 8.83
C SER A 116 -8.77 16.89 10.16
N GLN A 117 -10.02 16.46 10.39
CA GLN A 117 -10.73 16.73 11.65
C GLN A 117 -10.07 16.01 12.85
N ARG A 118 -9.45 14.86 12.64
CA ARG A 118 -8.75 14.08 13.67
C ARG A 118 -7.33 14.54 13.92
N GLN A 119 -6.85 15.53 13.14
CA GLN A 119 -5.50 16.09 13.26
C GLN A 119 -4.40 15.01 13.23
N VAL A 120 -4.49 14.08 12.26
CA VAL A 120 -3.44 13.06 12.11
C VAL A 120 -2.09 13.72 11.82
N ASP A 121 -1.02 13.15 12.37
CA ASP A 121 0.33 13.70 12.24
C ASP A 121 0.93 13.43 10.86
N GLY A 122 0.53 12.31 10.23
CA GLY A 122 1.04 11.94 8.91
C GLY A 122 0.14 11.00 8.14
N ILE A 123 0.36 10.93 6.83
CA ILE A 123 -0.41 10.12 5.91
C ILE A 123 0.55 9.38 4.98
N ILE A 124 0.35 8.06 4.85
CA ILE A 124 1.00 7.21 3.86
C ILE A 124 -0.04 6.87 2.79
N LEU A 125 0.31 7.11 1.52
CA LEU A 125 -0.60 7.01 0.39
C LEU A 125 -0.16 5.94 -0.60
N THR A 126 -1.08 5.07 -1.03
CA THR A 126 -0.83 4.16 -2.16
C THR A 126 -1.93 4.31 -3.21
N GLY A 127 -1.58 4.21 -4.48
CA GLY A 127 -2.53 4.32 -5.58
C GLY A 127 -2.46 5.66 -6.32
N SER A 128 -3.47 5.95 -7.11
CA SER A 128 -3.65 7.25 -7.77
C SER A 128 -4.59 8.09 -6.93
N PHE A 129 -4.14 9.28 -6.55
CA PHE A 129 -4.94 10.23 -5.79
C PHE A 129 -5.41 11.34 -6.71
N GLN A 130 -6.71 11.58 -6.71
CA GLN A 130 -7.34 12.66 -7.48
C GLN A 130 -7.60 13.90 -6.63
N SER A 131 -7.62 13.77 -5.30
CA SER A 131 -7.90 14.87 -4.34
C SER A 131 -6.62 15.65 -3.99
N ARG A 132 -5.86 16.09 -5.01
CA ARG A 132 -4.54 16.76 -4.83
C ARG A 132 -4.60 18.03 -4.03
N GLU A 133 -5.64 18.83 -4.23
CA GLU A 133 -5.86 20.08 -3.48
C GLU A 133 -5.91 19.81 -1.97
N LEU A 134 -6.63 18.77 -1.55
CA LEU A 134 -6.68 18.39 -0.15
C LEU A 134 -5.31 17.91 0.36
N LEU A 135 -4.54 17.17 -0.44
CA LEU A 135 -3.19 16.75 -0.06
C LEU A 135 -2.24 17.96 0.10
N MET A 136 -2.36 18.96 -0.74
CA MET A 136 -1.60 20.21 -0.60
C MET A 136 -1.96 20.94 0.70
N GLU A 137 -3.25 21.03 1.04
CA GLU A 137 -3.70 21.59 2.33
C GLU A 137 -3.09 20.86 3.54
N PHE A 138 -2.96 19.53 3.48
CA PHE A 138 -2.29 18.77 4.53
C PHE A 138 -0.82 19.14 4.66
N LEU A 139 -0.09 19.25 3.54
CA LEU A 139 1.32 19.68 3.53
C LEU A 139 1.49 21.10 4.10
N GLU A 140 0.62 22.03 3.74
CA GLU A 140 0.62 23.40 4.25
C GLU A 140 0.40 23.46 5.77
N ARG A 141 -0.41 22.56 6.31
CA ARG A 141 -0.63 22.39 7.76
C ARG A 141 0.50 21.65 8.49
N GLY A 142 1.54 21.23 7.78
CA GLY A 142 2.68 20.51 8.33
C GLY A 142 2.43 19.01 8.58
N VAL A 143 1.38 18.43 7.99
CA VAL A 143 1.15 16.98 8.02
C VAL A 143 2.17 16.30 7.12
N ALA A 144 2.89 15.31 7.64
CA ALA A 144 3.87 14.57 6.85
C ALA A 144 3.17 13.65 5.82
N LEU A 145 3.66 13.65 4.58
CA LEU A 145 3.17 12.76 3.53
C LEU A 145 4.28 11.85 3.01
N THR A 146 3.97 10.56 2.87
CA THR A 146 4.80 9.58 2.16
C THR A 146 3.96 8.85 1.12
N THR A 147 4.46 8.70 -0.11
CA THR A 147 3.72 8.12 -1.23
C THR A 147 4.44 6.91 -1.80
N PHE A 148 3.67 5.94 -2.33
CA PHE A 148 4.19 4.79 -3.08
C PHE A 148 4.23 5.03 -4.59
N THR A 149 3.88 6.23 -5.02
CA THR A 149 3.85 6.66 -6.42
C THR A 149 4.62 7.96 -6.57
N ARG A 150 5.23 8.18 -7.72
CA ARG A 150 5.89 9.45 -8.03
C ARG A 150 4.83 10.53 -8.26
N TYR A 151 4.87 11.56 -7.44
CA TYR A 151 4.09 12.78 -7.61
C TYR A 151 5.05 13.97 -7.72
N ASN A 152 5.20 14.51 -8.93
CA ASN A 152 6.09 15.66 -9.16
C ASN A 152 5.51 16.95 -8.60
N ASP A 153 4.21 17.02 -8.48
CA ASP A 153 3.42 18.15 -8.00
C ASP A 153 3.14 18.14 -6.48
N LEU A 154 3.70 17.17 -5.74
CA LEU A 154 3.75 17.15 -4.28
C LEU A 154 5.21 17.19 -3.81
N PRO A 155 5.90 18.34 -3.92
CA PRO A 155 7.35 18.44 -3.75
C PRO A 155 7.85 18.10 -2.35
N GLN A 156 7.00 18.20 -1.32
CA GLN A 156 7.34 17.89 0.06
C GLN A 156 6.93 16.49 0.51
N ALA A 157 6.25 15.72 -0.34
CA ALA A 157 5.90 14.33 -0.03
C ALA A 157 7.11 13.42 -0.26
N ASP A 158 7.49 12.66 0.75
CA ASP A 158 8.52 11.62 0.62
C ASP A 158 8.00 10.45 -0.22
N GLN A 159 8.89 9.69 -0.83
CA GLN A 159 8.52 8.66 -1.79
C GLN A 159 9.21 7.33 -1.52
N VAL A 160 8.43 6.25 -1.55
CA VAL A 160 8.92 4.87 -1.55
C VAL A 160 8.39 4.18 -2.79
N ILE A 161 9.19 4.13 -3.83
CA ILE A 161 8.80 3.65 -5.14
C ILE A 161 9.41 2.29 -5.46
N VAL A 162 8.83 1.60 -6.43
CA VAL A 162 9.40 0.42 -7.09
C VAL A 162 9.71 0.79 -8.54
N ASP A 163 10.78 0.27 -9.08
CA ASP A 163 11.06 0.38 -10.51
C ASP A 163 10.09 -0.52 -11.31
N ASN A 164 8.89 0.03 -11.59
CA ASN A 164 7.85 -0.68 -12.31
C ASN A 164 8.22 -0.91 -13.79
N VAL A 165 9.04 -0.03 -14.40
CA VAL A 165 9.54 -0.23 -15.76
C VAL A 165 10.42 -1.48 -15.79
N HIS A 166 11.35 -1.58 -14.84
CA HIS A 166 12.20 -2.77 -14.72
C HIS A 166 11.38 -4.04 -14.40
N GLY A 167 10.36 -3.94 -13.56
CA GLY A 167 9.47 -5.08 -13.25
C GLY A 167 8.72 -5.59 -14.48
N GLY A 168 8.10 -4.69 -15.25
CA GLY A 168 7.44 -5.04 -16.53
C GLY A 168 8.42 -5.62 -17.55
N PHE A 169 9.64 -5.07 -17.59
CA PHE A 169 10.73 -5.60 -18.41
C PHE A 169 11.11 -7.04 -18.02
N LEU A 170 11.33 -7.31 -16.74
CA LEU A 170 11.70 -8.65 -16.26
C LEU A 170 10.62 -9.69 -16.57
N ALA A 171 9.34 -9.37 -16.34
CA ALA A 171 8.21 -10.25 -16.63
C ALA A 171 8.17 -10.63 -18.11
N THR A 172 8.31 -9.64 -18.98
CA THR A 172 8.25 -9.81 -20.42
C THR A 172 9.48 -10.52 -20.96
N LYS A 173 10.67 -10.11 -20.50
CA LYS A 173 11.94 -10.73 -20.86
C LYS A 173 11.94 -12.23 -20.57
N HIS A 174 11.41 -12.65 -19.40
CA HIS A 174 11.30 -14.05 -19.05
C HIS A 174 10.52 -14.84 -20.12
N LEU A 175 9.41 -14.34 -20.59
CA LEU A 175 8.61 -14.99 -21.64
C LEU A 175 9.33 -15.00 -22.99
N LEU A 176 10.03 -13.89 -23.33
CA LEU A 176 10.84 -13.81 -24.56
C LEU A 176 12.01 -14.83 -24.53
N ASP A 177 12.68 -14.99 -23.37
CA ASP A 177 13.74 -15.98 -23.17
C ASP A 177 13.23 -17.44 -23.33
N LEU A 178 11.93 -17.65 -23.02
CA LEU A 178 11.24 -18.93 -23.23
C LEU A 178 10.76 -19.13 -24.68
N GLY A 179 11.03 -18.17 -25.59
CA GLY A 179 10.71 -18.26 -27.02
C GLY A 179 9.34 -17.67 -27.42
N HIS A 180 8.57 -17.14 -26.49
CA HIS A 180 7.31 -16.48 -26.81
C HIS A 180 7.56 -15.15 -27.55
N LYS A 181 6.85 -14.93 -28.66
CA LYS A 181 6.95 -13.68 -29.45
C LYS A 181 5.61 -12.92 -29.48
N ARG A 182 4.50 -13.60 -29.31
CA ARG A 182 3.16 -13.00 -29.21
C ARG A 182 2.72 -13.05 -27.75
N ILE A 183 3.03 -11.99 -27.03
CA ILE A 183 2.80 -11.87 -25.59
C ILE A 183 1.70 -10.84 -25.38
N ALA A 184 0.60 -11.18 -24.73
CA ALA A 184 -0.41 -10.22 -24.33
C ALA A 184 -0.01 -9.49 -23.04
N PHE A 185 -0.55 -8.28 -22.85
CA PHE A 185 -0.49 -7.57 -21.57
C PHE A 185 -1.91 -7.33 -21.06
N LEU A 186 -2.25 -7.90 -19.90
CA LEU A 186 -3.59 -7.77 -19.31
C LEU A 186 -3.56 -6.75 -18.18
N ALA A 187 -4.18 -5.59 -18.38
CA ALA A 187 -4.16 -4.46 -17.45
C ALA A 187 -5.57 -4.03 -17.01
N GLY A 188 -5.65 -3.28 -15.93
CA GLY A 188 -6.80 -2.42 -15.62
C GLY A 188 -6.65 -1.05 -16.27
N PRO A 189 -7.51 -0.07 -15.92
CA PRO A 189 -7.44 1.29 -16.46
C PRO A 189 -6.05 1.89 -16.29
N MET A 190 -5.56 2.56 -17.32
CA MET A 190 -4.20 3.11 -17.40
C MET A 190 -4.05 4.46 -16.68
N VAL A 191 -4.88 4.71 -15.68
CA VAL A 191 -4.85 5.93 -14.85
C VAL A 191 -3.78 5.89 -13.75
N TYR A 192 -3.20 4.71 -13.47
CA TYR A 192 -2.15 4.53 -12.47
C TYR A 192 -0.77 4.54 -13.11
N GLN A 193 0.12 5.41 -12.65
CA GLN A 193 1.48 5.50 -13.19
C GLN A 193 2.23 4.16 -13.14
N SER A 194 2.04 3.36 -12.09
CA SER A 194 2.64 2.03 -11.99
C SER A 194 2.22 1.08 -13.10
N ARG A 195 0.99 1.20 -13.61
CA ARG A 195 0.51 0.40 -14.75
C ARG A 195 1.15 0.86 -16.05
N VAL A 196 1.22 2.17 -16.26
CA VAL A 196 1.91 2.78 -17.42
C VAL A 196 3.37 2.35 -17.45
N ASP A 197 4.05 2.46 -16.33
CA ASP A 197 5.47 2.06 -16.21
C ASP A 197 5.69 0.56 -16.51
N ARG A 198 4.79 -0.33 -16.05
CA ARG A 198 4.88 -1.77 -16.36
C ARG A 198 4.71 -2.05 -17.84
N VAL A 199 3.76 -1.36 -18.51
CA VAL A 199 3.59 -1.45 -19.98
C VAL A 199 4.80 -0.88 -20.71
N GLU A 200 5.41 0.19 -20.22
CA GLU A 200 6.65 0.72 -20.78
C GLU A 200 7.77 -0.33 -20.70
N GLY A 201 7.92 -1.01 -19.56
CA GLY A 201 8.85 -2.12 -19.41
C GLY A 201 8.59 -3.28 -20.37
N TYR A 202 7.30 -3.63 -20.56
CA TYR A 202 6.87 -4.62 -21.55
C TYR A 202 7.30 -4.22 -22.97
N LYS A 203 7.05 -2.96 -23.37
CA LYS A 203 7.46 -2.44 -24.70
C LYS A 203 8.97 -2.43 -24.85
N LYS A 204 9.70 -2.03 -23.82
CA LYS A 204 11.17 -2.02 -23.82
C LYS A 204 11.73 -3.42 -24.03
N ALA A 205 11.20 -4.43 -23.34
CA ALA A 205 11.66 -5.82 -23.51
C ALA A 205 11.45 -6.32 -24.95
N HIS A 206 10.30 -6.03 -25.58
CA HIS A 206 10.08 -6.35 -26.99
C HIS A 206 11.11 -5.67 -27.89
N GLY A 207 11.39 -4.39 -27.65
CA GLY A 207 12.39 -3.62 -28.42
C GLY A 207 13.79 -4.22 -28.32
N ASP A 208 14.23 -4.64 -27.14
CA ASP A 208 15.55 -5.28 -26.93
C ASP A 208 15.69 -6.62 -27.67
N TYR A 209 14.57 -7.30 -27.98
CA TYR A 209 14.51 -8.52 -28.79
C TYR A 209 14.24 -8.24 -30.29
N GLY A 210 14.24 -6.99 -30.73
CA GLY A 210 13.96 -6.60 -32.10
C GLY A 210 12.51 -6.86 -32.56
N LEU A 211 11.58 -7.00 -31.61
CA LEU A 211 10.18 -7.26 -31.87
C LEU A 211 9.38 -5.97 -31.78
N LYS A 212 8.41 -5.80 -32.69
CA LYS A 212 7.41 -4.73 -32.56
C LYS A 212 6.28 -5.21 -31.64
N VAL A 213 5.84 -4.33 -30.77
CA VAL A 213 4.65 -4.57 -29.96
C VAL A 213 3.41 -4.53 -30.84
N ASP A 214 2.58 -5.55 -30.74
CA ASP A 214 1.23 -5.56 -31.27
C ASP A 214 0.29 -4.90 -30.25
N GLU A 215 -0.08 -3.64 -30.47
CA GLU A 215 -0.90 -2.88 -29.51
C GLU A 215 -2.28 -3.54 -29.27
N SER A 216 -2.77 -4.40 -30.19
CA SER A 216 -3.99 -5.16 -29.97
C SER A 216 -3.87 -6.22 -28.88
N LEU A 217 -2.64 -6.59 -28.49
CA LEU A 217 -2.34 -7.49 -27.39
C LEU A 217 -2.23 -6.77 -26.04
N VAL A 218 -2.29 -5.43 -26.00
CA VAL A 218 -2.35 -4.66 -24.76
C VAL A 218 -3.81 -4.42 -24.40
N LEU A 219 -4.39 -5.35 -23.63
CA LEU A 219 -5.80 -5.28 -23.22
C LEU A 219 -5.89 -4.56 -21.88
N ALA A 220 -6.69 -3.49 -21.84
CA ALA A 220 -6.98 -2.74 -20.64
C ALA A 220 -8.49 -2.56 -20.48
N SER A 221 -9.01 -2.61 -19.27
CA SER A 221 -10.40 -2.25 -19.01
C SER A 221 -10.57 -0.72 -18.97
N ASP A 222 -11.75 -0.24 -19.39
CA ASP A 222 -12.02 1.19 -19.54
C ASP A 222 -12.21 1.90 -18.19
N SER A 223 -12.75 1.23 -17.19
CA SER A 223 -13.02 1.85 -15.88
C SER A 223 -12.96 0.85 -14.73
N GLU A 224 -12.65 1.36 -13.53
CA GLU A 224 -12.82 0.64 -12.26
C GLU A 224 -14.21 0.88 -11.64
N SER A 225 -15.01 1.77 -12.22
CA SER A 225 -16.25 2.29 -11.63
C SER A 225 -17.43 1.32 -11.63
N GLU A 226 -17.42 0.31 -12.49
CA GLU A 226 -18.53 -0.64 -12.58
C GLU A 226 -18.55 -1.69 -11.47
N HIS A 227 -17.42 -1.83 -10.77
CA HIS A 227 -17.29 -2.78 -9.67
C HIS A 227 -16.59 -2.10 -8.50
N HIS A 228 -17.32 -1.32 -7.71
CA HIS A 228 -16.87 -0.88 -6.37
C HIS A 228 -16.62 -2.06 -5.42
N ASP A 229 -16.46 -3.27 -5.99
CA ASP A 229 -16.39 -4.51 -5.28
C ASP A 229 -14.93 -4.87 -4.95
N GLN A 230 -14.81 -5.54 -3.82
CA GLN A 230 -13.59 -6.14 -3.28
C GLN A 230 -12.92 -7.13 -4.26
N THR A 231 -13.63 -7.55 -5.31
CA THR A 231 -13.20 -8.54 -6.30
C THR A 231 -12.78 -7.95 -7.65
N TYR A 232 -12.70 -6.62 -7.78
CA TYR A 232 -12.39 -5.95 -9.04
C TYR A 232 -11.20 -6.57 -9.79
N ASP A 233 -10.06 -6.76 -9.12
CA ASP A 233 -8.85 -7.29 -9.78
C ASP A 233 -9.10 -8.70 -10.37
N LEU A 234 -9.78 -9.58 -9.61
CA LEU A 234 -10.15 -10.91 -10.08
C LEU A 234 -11.10 -10.85 -11.29
N TYR A 235 -12.14 -10.02 -11.19
CA TYR A 235 -13.14 -9.89 -12.26
C TYR A 235 -12.54 -9.31 -13.54
N ASN A 236 -11.68 -8.31 -13.39
CA ASN A 236 -10.94 -7.73 -14.49
C ASN A 236 -10.09 -8.78 -15.23
N GLY A 237 -9.30 -9.56 -14.51
CA GLY A 237 -8.49 -10.61 -15.10
C GLY A 237 -9.32 -11.67 -15.81
N TYR A 238 -10.42 -12.11 -15.20
CA TYR A 238 -11.36 -13.06 -15.79
C TYR A 238 -11.92 -12.57 -17.12
N ASN A 239 -12.39 -11.33 -17.17
CA ASN A 239 -12.97 -10.75 -18.38
C ASN A 239 -11.93 -10.53 -19.48
N LEU A 240 -10.73 -10.02 -19.13
CA LEU A 240 -9.66 -9.80 -20.09
C LEU A 240 -9.15 -11.12 -20.70
N ALA A 241 -9.07 -12.21 -19.92
CA ALA A 241 -8.72 -13.53 -20.44
C ALA A 241 -9.74 -14.01 -21.48
N LYS A 242 -11.04 -13.92 -21.16
CA LYS A 242 -12.11 -14.29 -22.11
C LYS A 242 -12.12 -13.40 -23.36
N GLN A 243 -11.86 -12.10 -23.18
CA GLN A 243 -11.71 -11.18 -24.29
C GLN A 243 -10.55 -11.58 -25.21
N LEU A 244 -9.37 -11.89 -24.64
CA LEU A 244 -8.19 -12.30 -25.40
C LEU A 244 -8.47 -13.56 -26.22
N VAL A 245 -9.14 -14.56 -25.64
CA VAL A 245 -9.51 -15.80 -26.34
C VAL A 245 -10.51 -15.49 -27.46
N LYS A 246 -11.57 -14.73 -27.17
CA LYS A 246 -12.60 -14.37 -28.14
C LYS A 246 -12.05 -13.60 -29.35
N GLN A 247 -11.05 -12.75 -29.13
CA GLN A 247 -10.42 -11.97 -30.19
C GLN A 247 -9.50 -12.81 -31.10
N GLY A 248 -9.11 -14.02 -30.67
CA GLY A 248 -8.31 -14.92 -31.50
C GLY A 248 -6.93 -14.36 -31.89
N LEU A 249 -6.35 -13.51 -31.05
CA LEU A 249 -5.10 -12.78 -31.35
C LEU A 249 -3.85 -13.65 -31.38
N GLY A 250 -3.95 -14.96 -31.09
CA GLY A 250 -2.84 -15.91 -31.17
C GLY A 250 -1.72 -15.65 -30.16
N ALA A 251 -2.03 -15.06 -29.00
CA ALA A 251 -1.09 -14.92 -27.92
C ALA A 251 -0.70 -16.28 -27.34
N THR A 252 0.59 -16.51 -27.13
CA THR A 252 1.12 -17.74 -26.52
C THR A 252 1.55 -17.53 -25.07
N ALA A 253 1.57 -16.29 -24.63
CA ALA A 253 1.86 -15.89 -23.26
C ALA A 253 1.16 -14.59 -22.90
N ALA A 254 1.02 -14.31 -21.60
CA ALA A 254 0.53 -13.05 -21.12
C ALA A 254 1.28 -12.58 -19.86
N VAL A 255 1.59 -11.28 -19.82
CA VAL A 255 1.97 -10.55 -18.61
C VAL A 255 0.71 -9.93 -18.03
N VAL A 256 0.48 -10.10 -16.75
CA VAL A 256 -0.71 -9.60 -16.06
C VAL A 256 -0.31 -8.56 -15.02
N ILE A 257 -1.11 -7.51 -14.91
CA ILE A 257 -0.80 -6.31 -14.13
C ILE A 257 -0.52 -6.59 -12.65
N ASN A 258 -1.20 -7.55 -12.04
CA ASN A 258 -0.96 -8.03 -10.68
C ASN A 258 -1.45 -9.48 -10.51
N ASP A 259 -1.07 -10.13 -9.41
CA ASP A 259 -1.38 -11.52 -9.15
C ASP A 259 -2.89 -11.76 -8.95
N MET A 260 -3.63 -10.85 -8.33
CA MET A 260 -5.08 -11.00 -8.19
C MET A 260 -5.77 -11.00 -9.57
N THR A 261 -5.33 -10.12 -10.47
CA THR A 261 -5.80 -10.13 -11.87
C THR A 261 -5.37 -11.41 -12.59
N ALA A 262 -4.15 -11.91 -12.32
CA ALA A 262 -3.67 -13.17 -12.89
C ALA A 262 -4.50 -14.39 -12.43
N LEU A 263 -4.88 -14.45 -11.16
CA LEU A 263 -5.79 -15.50 -10.63
C LEU A 263 -7.16 -15.45 -11.32
N GLY A 264 -7.69 -14.26 -11.57
CA GLY A 264 -8.90 -14.09 -12.35
C GLY A 264 -8.72 -14.57 -13.80
N ALA A 265 -7.59 -14.21 -14.43
CA ALA A 265 -7.27 -14.64 -15.79
C ALA A 265 -7.12 -16.17 -15.88
N MET A 266 -6.48 -16.82 -14.92
CA MET A 266 -6.38 -18.29 -14.83
C MET A 266 -7.77 -18.95 -14.84
N LYS A 267 -8.72 -18.39 -14.09
CA LYS A 267 -10.10 -18.86 -14.10
C LYS A 267 -10.74 -18.66 -15.48
N GLY A 268 -10.59 -17.48 -16.07
CA GLY A 268 -11.16 -17.15 -17.39
C GLY A 268 -10.61 -18.07 -18.49
N PHE A 269 -9.29 -18.27 -18.55
CA PHE A 269 -8.66 -19.20 -19.49
C PHE A 269 -9.17 -20.64 -19.34
N ARG A 270 -9.23 -21.13 -18.09
CA ARG A 270 -9.73 -22.47 -17.81
C ARG A 270 -11.16 -22.70 -18.29
N GLU A 271 -12.05 -21.72 -18.11
CA GLU A 271 -13.46 -21.82 -18.60
C GLU A 271 -13.56 -21.81 -20.12
N GLU A 272 -12.62 -21.19 -20.82
CA GLU A 272 -12.50 -21.20 -22.28
C GLU A 272 -11.70 -22.45 -22.79
N GLY A 273 -11.34 -23.39 -21.90
CA GLY A 273 -10.61 -24.59 -22.28
C GLY A 273 -9.12 -24.38 -22.55
N ILE A 274 -8.56 -23.22 -22.19
CA ILE A 274 -7.14 -22.88 -22.37
C ILE A 274 -6.36 -23.33 -21.14
N ARG A 275 -5.32 -24.14 -21.33
CA ARG A 275 -4.49 -24.71 -20.27
C ARG A 275 -3.27 -23.83 -20.04
N ILE A 276 -2.91 -23.67 -18.78
CA ILE A 276 -1.71 -22.98 -18.33
C ILE A 276 -0.77 -24.01 -17.70
N PRO A 277 0.48 -24.14 -18.16
CA PRO A 277 1.14 -23.35 -19.19
C PRO A 277 1.05 -23.90 -20.63
N GLU A 278 0.32 -25.00 -20.90
CA GLU A 278 0.39 -25.75 -22.16
C GLU A 278 -0.06 -24.94 -23.37
N ASP A 279 -1.10 -24.14 -23.25
CA ASP A 279 -1.66 -23.36 -24.35
C ASP A 279 -1.25 -21.89 -24.23
N ILE A 280 -1.13 -21.36 -22.99
CA ILE A 280 -0.67 -20.00 -22.71
C ILE A 280 0.18 -19.94 -21.45
N SER A 281 1.36 -19.32 -21.52
CA SER A 281 2.21 -19.02 -20.35
C SER A 281 1.74 -17.73 -19.66
N LEU A 282 1.83 -17.66 -18.31
CA LEU A 282 1.32 -16.53 -17.55
C LEU A 282 2.33 -16.02 -16.52
N VAL A 283 2.55 -14.69 -16.50
CA VAL A 283 3.38 -14.03 -15.49
C VAL A 283 2.54 -12.97 -14.79
N GLY A 284 2.49 -13.03 -13.45
CA GLY A 284 1.85 -12.07 -12.58
C GLY A 284 2.78 -10.97 -12.07
N TYR A 285 2.32 -10.24 -11.05
CA TYR A 285 3.07 -9.20 -10.39
C TYR A 285 2.56 -9.06 -8.94
N ASP A 286 3.42 -8.88 -7.97
CA ASP A 286 3.25 -8.68 -6.52
C ASP A 286 3.79 -9.82 -5.66
N ASN A 287 3.86 -11.05 -6.15
CA ASN A 287 4.23 -12.25 -5.38
C ASN A 287 3.40 -12.38 -4.09
N ILE A 288 2.06 -12.36 -4.24
CA ILE A 288 1.17 -12.64 -3.11
C ILE A 288 1.23 -14.12 -2.73
N PRO A 289 0.90 -14.52 -1.48
CA PRO A 289 0.99 -15.92 -1.05
C PRO A 289 0.23 -16.91 -1.95
N MET A 290 -0.94 -16.50 -2.47
CA MET A 290 -1.74 -17.32 -3.35
C MET A 290 -1.02 -17.69 -4.65
N ALA A 291 -0.10 -16.86 -5.14
CA ALA A 291 0.69 -17.14 -6.33
C ALA A 291 1.51 -18.45 -6.22
N GLY A 292 1.90 -18.82 -4.99
CA GLY A 292 2.61 -20.07 -4.72
C GLY A 292 1.74 -21.27 -4.39
N ILE A 293 0.42 -21.06 -4.19
CA ILE A 293 -0.52 -22.12 -3.73
C ILE A 293 -1.39 -22.62 -4.88
N VAL A 294 -1.68 -21.75 -5.85
CA VAL A 294 -2.50 -22.16 -7.03
C VAL A 294 -1.76 -23.12 -7.92
N GLU A 295 -2.51 -23.91 -8.67
CA GLU A 295 -1.98 -24.85 -9.68
C GLU A 295 -2.45 -24.44 -11.08
N PRO A 296 -1.48 -24.25 -12.01
CA PRO A 296 -0.02 -24.23 -11.77
C PRO A 296 0.41 -23.04 -10.91
N GLY A 297 1.51 -23.19 -10.14
CA GLY A 297 2.10 -22.10 -9.37
C GLY A 297 2.43 -20.90 -10.25
N LEU A 298 2.01 -19.70 -9.88
CA LEU A 298 2.12 -18.51 -10.70
C LEU A 298 3.53 -17.89 -10.65
N THR A 299 4.23 -17.87 -11.79
CA THR A 299 5.42 -17.06 -12.02
C THR A 299 5.05 -15.60 -11.89
N THR A 300 5.79 -14.81 -11.13
CA THR A 300 5.40 -13.44 -10.79
C THR A 300 6.61 -12.55 -10.50
N ILE A 301 6.39 -11.24 -10.53
CA ILE A 301 7.37 -10.25 -10.08
C ILE A 301 7.16 -9.97 -8.60
N ASP A 302 8.19 -10.20 -7.79
CA ASP A 302 8.18 -9.80 -6.39
C ASP A 302 8.54 -8.33 -6.24
N GLN A 303 7.74 -7.65 -5.42
CA GLN A 303 8.12 -6.35 -4.86
C GLN A 303 8.13 -6.52 -3.33
N PRO A 304 9.19 -6.07 -2.65
CA PRO A 304 9.38 -6.29 -1.21
C PRO A 304 8.37 -5.48 -0.39
N LYS A 305 7.14 -6.00 -0.28
CA LYS A 305 5.95 -5.33 0.25
C LYS A 305 6.12 -4.85 1.68
N PHE A 306 6.59 -5.73 2.54
CA PHE A 306 6.79 -5.47 3.95
C PHE A 306 7.89 -4.42 4.17
N GLU A 307 9.04 -4.57 3.51
CA GLU A 307 10.18 -3.65 3.59
C GLU A 307 9.81 -2.26 3.07
N ARG A 308 8.99 -2.20 2.03
CA ARG A 308 8.45 -0.94 1.51
C ARG A 308 7.53 -0.27 2.52
N GLY A 309 6.70 -1.04 3.22
CA GLY A 309 5.86 -0.54 4.31
C GLY A 309 6.71 0.06 5.44
N LYS A 310 7.76 -0.65 5.86
CA LYS A 310 8.72 -0.16 6.87
C LYS A 310 9.37 1.14 6.42
N ALA A 311 9.96 1.17 5.23
CA ALA A 311 10.62 2.35 4.69
C ALA A 311 9.67 3.56 4.59
N ALA A 312 8.41 3.34 4.25
CA ALA A 312 7.43 4.42 4.18
C ALA A 312 7.13 5.03 5.57
N ALA A 313 6.98 4.18 6.59
CA ALA A 313 6.76 4.64 7.95
C ALA A 313 8.02 5.32 8.54
N GLU A 314 9.21 4.79 8.27
CA GLU A 314 10.49 5.39 8.68
C GLU A 314 10.68 6.78 8.09
N LEU A 315 10.43 6.96 6.77
CA LEU A 315 10.49 8.27 6.14
C LEU A 315 9.46 9.24 6.73
N LEU A 316 8.23 8.77 6.95
CA LEU A 316 7.17 9.59 7.54
C LEU A 316 7.55 10.05 8.95
N ILE A 317 8.01 9.15 9.82
CA ILE A 317 8.39 9.46 11.20
C ILE A 317 9.59 10.40 11.20
N LYS A 318 10.59 10.14 10.37
CA LYS A 318 11.74 11.03 10.21
C LYS A 318 11.31 12.44 9.77
N ARG A 319 10.31 12.56 8.88
CA ARG A 319 9.72 13.86 8.48
C ARG A 319 9.08 14.56 9.66
N LEU A 320 8.38 13.81 10.52
CA LEU A 320 7.77 14.33 11.73
C LEU A 320 8.80 14.80 12.77
N GLU A 321 9.95 14.14 12.86
CA GLU A 321 11.04 14.50 13.77
C GLU A 321 11.87 15.69 13.25
N GLU A 322 11.93 15.86 11.91
CA GLU A 322 12.70 16.92 11.24
C GLU A 322 11.78 17.86 10.42
N PRO A 323 10.83 18.57 11.04
CA PRO A 323 9.80 19.36 10.32
C PRO A 323 10.38 20.51 9.50
N GLU A 324 11.56 21.02 9.85
CA GLU A 324 12.26 22.10 9.14
C GLU A 324 12.91 21.61 7.83
N ASN A 325 13.19 20.33 7.72
CA ASN A 325 13.76 19.75 6.50
C ASN A 325 12.65 19.60 5.43
N LYS A 326 12.65 20.45 4.42
CA LYS A 326 11.67 20.43 3.30
C LYS A 326 12.15 19.63 2.10
N GLU A 327 13.37 19.12 2.12
CA GLU A 327 13.91 18.30 1.03
C GLU A 327 13.15 16.97 0.92
N ARG A 328 12.72 16.62 -0.29
CA ARG A 328 12.07 15.35 -0.59
C ARG A 328 13.07 14.21 -0.46
N ARG A 329 12.69 13.17 0.27
CA ARG A 329 13.42 11.91 0.32
C ARG A 329 12.76 10.90 -0.59
N SER A 330 13.56 10.09 -1.29
CA SER A 330 13.06 9.04 -2.17
C SER A 330 13.87 7.76 -2.00
N ILE A 331 13.17 6.65 -1.80
CA ILE A 331 13.75 5.30 -1.77
C ILE A 331 13.17 4.52 -2.94
N THR A 332 14.04 3.91 -3.74
CA THR A 332 13.64 3.06 -4.87
C THR A 332 14.00 1.60 -4.57
N PHE A 333 13.00 0.73 -4.61
CA PHE A 333 13.17 -0.71 -4.53
C PHE A 333 13.22 -1.33 -5.91
N MET A 334 14.10 -2.30 -6.08
CA MET A 334 14.19 -3.08 -7.32
C MET A 334 13.31 -4.32 -7.19
N PRO A 335 12.43 -4.60 -8.18
CA PRO A 335 11.66 -5.83 -8.22
C PRO A 335 12.52 -6.99 -8.70
N SER A 336 12.08 -8.23 -8.42
CA SER A 336 12.74 -9.44 -8.89
C SER A 336 11.74 -10.46 -9.43
N LEU A 337 12.18 -11.33 -10.34
CA LEU A 337 11.37 -12.40 -10.90
C LEU A 337 11.38 -13.63 -9.97
N ILE A 338 10.21 -14.16 -9.68
CA ILE A 338 10.01 -15.45 -9.00
C ILE A 338 9.42 -16.41 -9.99
N THR A 339 10.19 -17.40 -10.44
CA THR A 339 9.76 -18.43 -11.39
C THR A 339 9.03 -19.57 -10.69
N ARG A 340 7.91 -19.99 -11.30
CA ARG A 340 7.09 -21.15 -10.90
C ARG A 340 6.62 -21.90 -12.15
N ASP A 341 5.45 -22.52 -12.07
CA ASP A 341 5.00 -23.51 -13.06
C ASP A 341 4.10 -22.95 -14.16
N SER A 342 3.68 -21.69 -14.07
CA SER A 342 2.74 -21.05 -15.03
C SER A 342 3.37 -20.67 -16.38
N CYS A 343 4.66 -20.95 -16.58
CA CYS A 343 5.36 -20.67 -17.82
C CYS A 343 6.07 -21.91 -18.36
N ARG A 344 6.03 -22.09 -19.68
CA ARG A 344 6.79 -23.14 -20.36
C ARG A 344 7.63 -22.57 -21.50
N ARG A 345 8.66 -23.30 -21.91
CA ARG A 345 9.39 -22.97 -23.14
C ARG A 345 8.49 -23.27 -24.35
N LEU A 346 8.42 -22.34 -25.27
CA LEU A 346 7.78 -22.54 -26.56
C LEU A 346 8.77 -23.29 -27.46
N SER A 347 8.37 -24.46 -27.92
CA SER A 347 9.17 -25.32 -28.80
C SER A 347 9.16 -24.80 -30.24
#